data_81bff230095afa98b17529feeab8a124
#
_entry.id   81bff230095afa98b17529feeab8a124
#
_cell.length_a   1.000
_cell.length_b   1.000
_cell.length_c   1.000
_cell.angle_alpha   90.00
_cell.angle_beta   90.00
_cell.angle_gamma   90.00
#
_symmetry.space_group_name_H-M   'P 1'
#
loop_
_entity.id
_entity.type
_entity.pdbx_description
1 polymer ?
#
loop_
_entity_poly.entity_id
_entity_poly.type
_entity_poly.pdbx_seq_one_letter_code
_entity_poly.pdbx_strand_id
1 'polypeptide(L)'
;MSKRRRTRKNTKRTLPRLWAVLLTAALTAGLLTGGFQDSGESADGEKEITIAISSDTGTLDPAGSIALSWLSYAPAAMDELLTFDENGEVEYRAAKSYEVSEDNRVWTFHLREDALWSDGTPVTSEDFRNTIERALDPASGSGYAVYLFPIENAEGIYNGEADMDSLGVETPDDYTLIFRLDEACVYFLDLLRLPVYMPSCRTYADSADSGWDKNPETSLSNGPFFLKEYVPDQYFVLEKNENYWNADAVNLDRITFRFYADTQTMASAYEAGEVDVATSLSSTVMELYEGKEDLYLTEQIATRYIYFNLNVEPLGDVRVREAINLAVNREELCRIVGEDTEPTYNLVAKYMKDKNTGEYFTDGAEQPFEENVSRARELLAQAGYTDGEGFPVLTYRYPSLEMDSDTAQVLKEQLKENLNIDIELEAQELQMNYSSRHAGDFDLCRMNWTADFADPYTYLSMLLSNSMYNCSGIRDAEYDSLVARSDSEADPVKRSELLHQAEQLAVGEQFYILPLYAMKGVNLVNPDITGITRNPATGGLEYRYADVSK
;
A
#
# COMPACT_ATOMS: atom_id res chain seq x y z
N MET A 1 -50.17 25.21 -44.48
CA MET A 1 -50.50 26.64 -44.36
C MET A 1 -49.62 27.19 -43.26
N SER A 2 -48.79 28.15 -43.34
CA SER A 2 -48.46 29.24 -44.22
C SER A 2 -47.01 29.63 -43.94
N LYS A 3 -46.27 29.82 -45.02
CA LYS A 3 -44.92 30.43 -45.08
C LYS A 3 -44.90 31.88 -44.54
N ARG A 4 -43.80 32.30 -43.96
CA ARG A 4 -43.19 33.61 -44.34
C ARG A 4 -41.69 33.67 -44.04
N ARG A 5 -40.93 33.83 -45.12
CA ARG A 5 -39.55 34.34 -45.26
C ARG A 5 -39.49 35.86 -45.03
N ARG A 6 -38.31 36.32 -44.60
CA ARG A 6 -37.62 37.55 -45.10
C ARG A 6 -36.55 37.96 -44.09
N THR A 7 -35.39 38.44 -44.37
CA THR A 7 -34.45 38.75 -45.48
C THR A 7 -33.23 39.42 -44.83
N ARG A 8 -32.10 39.15 -45.41
CA ARG A 8 -30.80 39.80 -45.15
C ARG A 8 -30.85 41.32 -45.18
N LYS A 9 -29.99 41.99 -44.36
CA LYS A 9 -29.30 43.22 -44.80
C LYS A 9 -27.88 43.25 -44.24
N ASN A 10 -26.91 43.19 -45.16
CA ASN A 10 -25.51 43.62 -45.03
C ASN A 10 -25.45 45.14 -44.95
N THR A 11 -24.61 45.69 -44.09
CA THR A 11 -24.02 47.01 -44.30
C THR A 11 -22.58 46.99 -43.78
N LYS A 12 -21.66 47.08 -44.75
CA LYS A 12 -20.26 47.52 -44.56
C LYS A 12 -20.23 49.02 -44.29
N ARG A 13 -19.36 49.46 -43.39
CA ARG A 13 -18.69 50.80 -43.50
C ARG A 13 -17.53 50.90 -42.48
N THR A 14 -16.30 50.81 -43.00
CA THR A 14 -15.21 51.81 -43.04
C THR A 14 -14.64 52.34 -41.71
N LEU A 15 -13.33 52.01 -41.55
CA LEU A 15 -12.39 52.73 -40.66
C LEU A 15 -12.28 54.19 -40.93
N PRO A 16 -11.83 55.01 -39.97
CA PRO A 16 -10.60 55.74 -40.20
C PRO A 16 -9.52 55.59 -39.13
N ARG A 17 -8.34 55.85 -39.64
CA ARG A 17 -7.03 55.82 -38.96
C ARG A 17 -6.81 57.06 -38.09
N LEU A 18 -5.78 56.94 -37.21
CA LEU A 18 -4.94 57.90 -36.52
C LEU A 18 -5.50 58.55 -35.24
N TRP A 19 -4.83 58.19 -34.08
CA TRP A 19 -3.82 59.11 -33.51
C TRP A 19 -2.99 58.28 -32.47
N ALA A 20 -1.66 58.28 -32.65
CA ALA A 20 -0.69 57.79 -31.68
C ALA A 20 -0.56 58.85 -30.57
N VAL A 21 -0.75 58.42 -29.34
CA VAL A 21 -0.25 59.08 -28.14
C VAL A 21 0.51 58.10 -27.32
N LEU A 22 1.82 58.27 -27.27
CA LEU A 22 2.74 57.68 -26.36
C LEU A 22 2.35 58.06 -24.93
N LEU A 23 1.87 57.09 -24.15
CA LEU A 23 1.89 57.12 -22.69
C LEU A 23 2.65 55.90 -22.23
N THR A 24 3.92 56.10 -21.86
CA THR A 24 4.73 55.21 -21.07
C THR A 24 4.08 55.07 -19.68
N ALA A 25 3.25 54.04 -19.54
CA ALA A 25 2.89 53.52 -18.23
C ALA A 25 3.79 52.29 -17.96
N ALA A 26 4.68 52.44 -17.01
CA ALA A 26 5.42 51.34 -16.44
C ALA A 26 4.41 50.35 -15.85
N LEU A 27 4.12 49.26 -16.59
CA LEU A 27 3.53 48.07 -16.03
C LEU A 27 4.67 47.34 -15.27
N THR A 28 4.73 47.57 -13.97
CA THR A 28 5.30 46.61 -13.06
C THR A 28 4.45 45.35 -13.17
N ALA A 29 4.93 44.41 -13.96
CA ALA A 29 4.50 43.03 -13.85
C ALA A 29 4.91 42.57 -12.44
N GLY A 30 3.98 42.65 -11.50
CA GLY A 30 4.05 41.89 -10.28
C GLY A 30 3.94 40.42 -10.68
N LEU A 31 5.07 39.74 -10.81
CA LEU A 31 5.16 38.32 -10.61
C LEU A 31 4.58 38.09 -9.21
N LEU A 32 3.37 37.56 -9.17
CA LEU A 32 2.89 36.76 -8.04
C LEU A 32 3.69 35.48 -8.05
N THR A 33 4.97 35.58 -7.68
CA THR A 33 5.60 34.51 -6.94
C THR A 33 4.88 34.54 -5.60
N GLY A 34 3.89 33.67 -5.44
CA GLY A 34 3.47 33.21 -4.13
C GLY A 34 4.66 32.48 -3.53
N GLY A 35 5.67 33.26 -3.11
CA GLY A 35 6.67 32.76 -2.22
C GLY A 35 5.91 32.41 -0.96
N PHE A 36 5.89 31.15 -0.61
CA PHE A 36 5.59 30.72 0.73
C PHE A 36 6.47 31.58 1.63
N GLN A 37 5.86 32.49 2.37
CA GLN A 37 6.50 33.05 3.53
C GLN A 37 6.47 31.93 4.55
N ASP A 38 7.58 31.23 4.63
CA ASP A 38 7.91 30.43 5.79
C ASP A 38 7.86 31.38 6.99
N SER A 39 6.75 31.35 7.72
CA SER A 39 6.57 32.11 8.95
C SER A 39 7.08 31.36 10.15
N GLY A 40 8.14 30.60 9.95
CA GLY A 40 8.93 29.95 10.97
C GLY A 40 10.38 30.36 10.78
N GLU A 41 10.82 31.46 11.41
CA GLU A 41 12.20 31.50 11.87
C GLU A 41 12.36 30.27 12.79
N SER A 42 13.02 29.21 12.30
CA SER A 42 13.47 28.12 13.17
C SER A 42 14.27 28.77 14.30
N ALA A 43 13.84 28.56 15.52
CA ALA A 43 14.64 28.93 16.66
C ALA A 43 16.00 28.27 16.50
N ASP A 44 17.07 29.03 16.67
CA ASP A 44 18.45 28.58 16.43
C ASP A 44 18.71 27.32 17.28
N GLY A 45 18.55 26.12 16.68
CA GLY A 45 18.69 24.84 17.38
C GLY A 45 17.62 23.77 17.13
N GLU A 46 16.43 24.07 16.58
CA GLU A 46 15.39 23.04 16.30
C GLU A 46 15.86 22.05 15.23
N LYS A 47 15.61 20.75 15.48
CA LYS A 47 15.87 19.65 14.55
C LYS A 47 14.60 19.31 13.79
N GLU A 48 14.58 19.59 12.51
CA GLU A 48 13.41 19.34 11.66
C GLU A 48 13.82 18.68 10.33
N ILE A 49 12.90 17.89 9.76
CA ILE A 49 13.02 17.32 8.42
C ILE A 49 11.74 17.56 7.64
N THR A 50 11.89 17.74 6.33
CA THR A 50 10.79 17.83 5.38
C THR A 50 10.80 16.64 4.43
N ILE A 51 9.69 15.95 4.31
CA ILE A 51 9.53 14.72 3.54
C ILE A 51 8.55 14.96 2.40
N ALA A 52 8.97 14.66 1.17
CA ALA A 52 8.11 14.68 -0.01
C ALA A 52 7.41 13.32 -0.16
N ILE A 53 6.08 13.34 -0.28
CA ILE A 53 5.23 12.17 -0.56
C ILE A 53 4.27 12.46 -1.72
N SER A 54 3.79 11.40 -2.40
CA SER A 54 3.06 11.53 -3.66
C SER A 54 1.59 11.93 -3.51
N SER A 55 0.99 11.79 -2.34
CA SER A 55 -0.44 12.13 -2.13
C SER A 55 -0.79 12.29 -0.66
N ASP A 56 -1.88 13.01 -0.42
CA ASP A 56 -2.55 13.03 0.88
C ASP A 56 -3.03 11.62 1.26
N THR A 57 -2.91 11.28 2.55
CA THR A 57 -3.34 10.00 3.11
C THR A 57 -4.86 9.78 3.04
N GLY A 58 -5.64 10.84 2.76
CA GLY A 58 -7.09 10.80 2.74
C GLY A 58 -7.73 10.88 4.13
N THR A 59 -7.26 10.12 5.09
CA THR A 59 -7.65 10.17 6.52
C THR A 59 -6.47 9.88 7.42
N LEU A 60 -6.48 10.43 8.63
CA LEU A 60 -5.56 10.09 9.72
C LEU A 60 -6.27 9.25 10.80
N ASP A 61 -7.54 8.91 10.60
CA ASP A 61 -8.33 8.03 11.49
C ASP A 61 -7.92 6.56 11.28
N PRO A 62 -7.41 5.87 12.30
CA PRO A 62 -6.98 4.48 12.18
C PRO A 62 -8.13 3.52 11.81
N ALA A 63 -9.37 3.79 12.24
CA ALA A 63 -10.51 2.95 11.90
C ALA A 63 -10.94 3.10 10.43
N GLY A 64 -10.72 4.27 9.82
CA GLY A 64 -11.11 4.60 8.44
C GLY A 64 -10.01 4.42 7.41
N SER A 65 -8.79 4.00 7.79
CA SER A 65 -7.66 3.88 6.89
C SER A 65 -7.88 2.81 5.83
N ILE A 66 -7.51 3.14 4.58
CA ILE A 66 -7.55 2.24 3.43
C ILE A 66 -6.27 2.29 2.59
N ALA A 67 -5.29 3.12 2.98
CA ALA A 67 -4.11 3.40 2.17
C ALA A 67 -2.81 3.04 2.88
N LEU A 68 -1.91 2.36 2.16
CA LEU A 68 -0.56 2.03 2.64
C LEU A 68 0.28 3.28 2.98
N SER A 69 -0.02 4.45 2.36
CA SER A 69 0.62 5.73 2.70
C SER A 69 0.42 6.12 4.17
N TRP A 70 -0.68 5.68 4.79
CA TRP A 70 -0.93 5.86 6.21
C TRP A 70 0.12 5.14 7.08
N LEU A 71 0.61 3.97 6.64
CA LEU A 71 1.60 3.18 7.36
C LEU A 71 2.99 3.86 7.47
N SER A 72 3.27 4.87 6.64
CA SER A 72 4.49 5.69 6.78
C SER A 72 4.33 6.81 7.79
N TYR A 73 3.10 7.35 7.93
CA TYR A 73 2.77 8.41 8.89
C TYR A 73 2.48 7.84 10.30
N ALA A 74 1.74 6.73 10.36
CA ALA A 74 1.25 6.18 11.62
C ALA A 74 2.34 5.93 12.66
N PRO A 75 3.48 5.30 12.32
CA PRO A 75 4.55 5.07 13.30
C PRO A 75 5.15 6.36 13.89
N ALA A 76 4.98 7.51 13.22
CA ALA A 76 5.40 8.80 13.75
C ALA A 76 4.37 9.38 14.73
N ALA A 77 3.07 9.18 14.50
CA ALA A 77 2.01 9.82 15.29
C ALA A 77 1.29 8.87 16.25
N MET A 78 1.41 7.56 16.05
CA MET A 78 0.69 6.56 16.83
C MET A 78 1.64 5.49 17.37
N ASP A 79 1.35 5.01 18.57
CA ASP A 79 2.00 3.86 19.17
C ASP A 79 1.05 2.66 19.13
N GLU A 80 1.48 1.64 18.42
CA GLU A 80 0.87 0.32 18.41
C GLU A 80 1.09 -0.41 19.76
N LEU A 81 0.47 -1.56 19.98
CA LEU A 81 0.71 -2.38 21.18
C LEU A 81 2.17 -2.84 21.25
N LEU A 82 2.71 -3.27 20.11
CA LEU A 82 4.09 -3.73 19.94
C LEU A 82 4.50 -3.58 18.46
N THR A 83 5.81 -3.67 18.21
CA THR A 83 6.38 -3.78 16.88
C THR A 83 7.45 -4.88 16.88
N PHE A 84 8.24 -4.97 15.80
CA PHE A 84 9.37 -5.87 15.70
C PHE A 84 10.64 -5.07 15.36
N ASP A 85 11.75 -5.48 15.95
CA ASP A 85 13.05 -4.94 15.58
C ASP A 85 13.54 -5.52 14.23
N GLU A 86 14.73 -5.13 13.79
CA GLU A 86 15.35 -5.59 12.54
C GLU A 86 15.65 -7.12 12.51
N ASN A 87 15.70 -7.77 13.68
CA ASN A 87 15.91 -9.20 13.82
C ASN A 87 14.58 -9.97 13.89
N GLY A 88 13.44 -9.27 13.90
CA GLY A 88 12.11 -9.85 14.06
C GLY A 88 11.71 -10.14 15.51
N GLU A 89 12.47 -9.63 16.50
CA GLU A 89 12.14 -9.77 17.91
C GLU A 89 11.10 -8.72 18.33
N VAL A 90 10.19 -9.10 19.25
CA VAL A 90 9.14 -8.21 19.74
C VAL A 90 9.71 -7.01 20.49
N GLU A 91 9.35 -5.83 20.03
CA GLU A 91 9.61 -4.57 20.71
C GLU A 91 8.31 -4.00 21.26
N TYR A 92 8.18 -3.94 22.59
CA TYR A 92 6.98 -3.41 23.26
C TYR A 92 6.84 -1.90 23.09
N ARG A 93 5.61 -1.45 22.81
CA ARG A 93 5.24 -0.04 22.62
C ARG A 93 4.22 0.38 23.71
N ALA A 94 2.95 0.58 23.35
CA ALA A 94 1.90 0.88 24.32
C ALA A 94 1.66 -0.29 25.29
N ALA A 95 1.91 -1.53 24.90
CA ALA A 95 1.98 -2.66 25.81
C ALA A 95 3.38 -2.77 26.44
N LYS A 96 3.47 -3.26 27.69
CA LYS A 96 4.73 -3.61 28.38
C LYS A 96 4.98 -5.12 28.41
N SER A 97 3.95 -5.93 28.18
CA SER A 97 4.03 -7.39 28.09
C SER A 97 2.73 -7.95 27.51
N TYR A 98 2.78 -9.20 27.09
CA TYR A 98 1.57 -9.98 26.80
C TYR A 98 1.72 -11.42 27.31
N GLU A 99 0.57 -12.09 27.46
CA GLU A 99 0.43 -13.51 27.75
C GLU A 99 -0.49 -14.14 26.71
N VAL A 100 -0.22 -15.40 26.34
CA VAL A 100 -1.04 -16.14 25.39
C VAL A 100 -1.45 -17.49 25.99
N SER A 101 -2.69 -17.92 25.75
CA SER A 101 -3.20 -19.22 26.17
C SER A 101 -2.48 -20.37 25.42
N GLU A 102 -2.51 -21.60 26.00
CA GLU A 102 -1.88 -22.79 25.40
C GLU A 102 -2.41 -23.14 23.99
N ASP A 103 -3.64 -22.74 23.69
CA ASP A 103 -4.30 -22.94 22.39
C ASP A 103 -4.13 -21.75 21.42
N ASN A 104 -3.34 -20.74 21.79
CA ASN A 104 -3.08 -19.52 21.03
C ASN A 104 -4.34 -18.71 20.64
N ARG A 105 -5.43 -18.86 21.40
CA ARG A 105 -6.71 -18.18 21.11
C ARG A 105 -7.02 -17.01 22.03
N VAL A 106 -6.38 -16.90 23.19
CA VAL A 106 -6.58 -15.79 24.11
C VAL A 106 -5.27 -15.05 24.33
N TRP A 107 -5.24 -13.78 23.96
CA TRP A 107 -4.09 -12.90 24.07
C TRP A 107 -4.40 -11.78 25.07
N THR A 108 -3.62 -11.70 26.15
CA THR A 108 -3.79 -10.68 27.19
C THR A 108 -2.61 -9.72 27.15
N PHE A 109 -2.87 -8.46 26.84
CA PHE A 109 -1.86 -7.40 26.80
C PHE A 109 -1.97 -6.54 28.07
N HIS A 110 -0.82 -6.28 28.69
CA HIS A 110 -0.68 -5.35 29.81
C HIS A 110 -0.13 -4.03 29.29
N LEU A 111 -0.95 -2.99 29.32
CA LEU A 111 -0.60 -1.68 28.81
C LEU A 111 0.31 -0.93 29.80
N ARG A 112 1.03 0.07 29.29
CA ARG A 112 1.79 1.03 30.08
C ARG A 112 0.84 1.96 30.83
N GLU A 113 1.13 2.22 32.09
CA GLU A 113 0.40 3.22 32.88
C GLU A 113 0.93 4.65 32.64
N ASP A 114 2.11 4.78 32.03
CA ASP A 114 2.78 6.03 31.66
C ASP A 114 2.55 6.42 30.19
N ALA A 115 1.74 5.65 29.42
CA ALA A 115 1.32 6.04 28.08
C ALA A 115 0.25 7.12 28.16
N LEU A 116 0.53 8.27 27.54
CA LEU A 116 -0.35 9.44 27.54
C LEU A 116 -0.68 9.87 26.11
N TRP A 117 -1.87 10.41 25.95
CA TRP A 117 -2.21 11.20 24.77
C TRP A 117 -1.44 12.54 24.76
N SER A 118 -1.35 13.17 23.61
CA SER A 118 -0.63 14.45 23.44
C SER A 118 -1.19 15.59 24.29
N ASP A 119 -2.43 15.50 24.79
CA ASP A 119 -3.02 16.43 25.74
C ASP A 119 -2.72 16.07 27.21
N GLY A 120 -1.99 14.98 27.46
CA GLY A 120 -1.61 14.49 28.79
C GLY A 120 -2.66 13.60 29.47
N THR A 121 -3.76 13.26 28.81
CA THR A 121 -4.72 12.27 29.34
C THR A 121 -4.17 10.84 29.15
N PRO A 122 -4.53 9.87 30.03
CA PRO A 122 -4.06 8.49 29.91
C PRO A 122 -4.57 7.79 28.65
N VAL A 123 -3.72 6.95 28.03
CA VAL A 123 -4.13 5.97 27.02
C VAL A 123 -4.63 4.73 27.76
N THR A 124 -5.79 4.22 27.38
CA THR A 124 -6.45 3.11 28.06
C THR A 124 -6.78 1.96 27.11
N SER A 125 -7.12 0.81 27.64
CA SER A 125 -7.58 -0.36 26.87
C SER A 125 -8.84 -0.07 26.05
N GLU A 126 -9.71 0.82 26.55
CA GLU A 126 -10.92 1.26 25.86
C GLU A 126 -10.61 2.06 24.58
N ASP A 127 -9.49 2.77 24.51
CA ASP A 127 -9.09 3.50 23.29
C ASP A 127 -8.75 2.55 22.13
N PHE A 128 -8.15 1.39 22.41
CA PHE A 128 -7.90 0.33 21.45
C PHE A 128 -9.20 -0.34 21.01
N ARG A 129 -10.04 -0.71 21.96
CA ARG A 129 -11.34 -1.31 21.67
C ARG A 129 -12.20 -0.37 20.81
N ASN A 130 -12.17 0.92 21.09
CA ASN A 130 -12.92 1.93 20.34
C ASN A 130 -12.60 1.93 18.85
N THR A 131 -11.33 1.84 18.46
CA THR A 131 -10.94 1.75 17.04
C THR A 131 -11.53 0.52 16.37
N ILE A 132 -11.45 -0.63 17.05
CA ILE A 132 -11.93 -1.91 16.53
C ILE A 132 -13.46 -1.86 16.35
N GLU A 133 -14.21 -1.39 17.36
CA GLU A 133 -15.66 -1.25 17.27
C GLU A 133 -16.09 -0.34 16.11
N ARG A 134 -15.40 0.80 15.94
CA ARG A 134 -15.66 1.74 14.84
C ARG A 134 -15.34 1.15 13.47
N ALA A 135 -14.24 0.39 13.34
CA ALA A 135 -13.86 -0.27 12.09
C ALA A 135 -14.85 -1.38 11.69
N LEU A 136 -15.40 -2.09 12.70
CA LEU A 136 -16.39 -3.17 12.49
C LEU A 136 -17.82 -2.67 12.28
N ASP A 137 -18.11 -1.38 12.51
CA ASP A 137 -19.43 -0.83 12.18
C ASP A 137 -19.69 -0.99 10.67
N PRO A 138 -20.76 -1.70 10.25
CA PRO A 138 -21.08 -1.88 8.83
C PRO A 138 -21.19 -0.56 8.03
N ALA A 139 -21.44 0.56 8.70
CA ALA A 139 -21.52 1.88 8.09
C ALA A 139 -20.15 2.56 7.92
N SER A 140 -19.08 2.04 8.53
CA SER A 140 -17.75 2.66 8.51
C SER A 140 -17.11 2.65 7.11
N GLY A 141 -17.33 1.56 6.35
CA GLY A 141 -16.64 1.33 5.09
C GLY A 141 -15.12 1.10 5.25
N SER A 142 -14.67 0.68 6.44
CA SER A 142 -13.26 0.40 6.70
C SER A 142 -12.70 -0.69 5.79
N GLY A 143 -11.69 -0.36 5.00
CA GLY A 143 -11.03 -1.33 4.12
C GLY A 143 -10.19 -2.36 4.88
N TYR A 144 -9.76 -2.02 6.09
CA TYR A 144 -8.96 -2.90 6.95
C TYR A 144 -9.79 -3.71 7.97
N ALA A 145 -11.12 -3.57 8.01
CA ALA A 145 -11.99 -4.35 8.89
C ALA A 145 -11.79 -5.87 8.75
N VAL A 146 -11.45 -6.36 7.55
CA VAL A 146 -11.20 -7.78 7.26
C VAL A 146 -10.05 -8.37 8.09
N TYR A 147 -9.09 -7.55 8.51
CA TYR A 147 -7.97 -7.98 9.35
C TYR A 147 -8.34 -8.12 10.84
N LEU A 148 -9.54 -7.70 11.22
CA LEU A 148 -10.11 -7.93 12.55
C LEU A 148 -10.87 -9.27 12.64
N PHE A 149 -11.15 -9.93 11.51
CA PHE A 149 -11.97 -11.16 11.47
C PHE A 149 -11.37 -12.36 12.24
N PRO A 150 -10.07 -12.47 12.52
CA PRO A 150 -9.60 -13.47 13.47
C PRO A 150 -10.18 -13.31 14.89
N ILE A 151 -10.65 -12.11 15.29
CA ILE A 151 -11.26 -11.86 16.59
C ILE A 151 -12.66 -12.48 16.64
N GLU A 152 -12.97 -13.16 17.74
CA GLU A 152 -14.26 -13.83 17.99
C GLU A 152 -15.45 -12.90 17.67
N ASN A 153 -16.36 -13.38 16.80
CA ASN A 153 -17.56 -12.69 16.29
C ASN A 153 -17.30 -11.43 15.41
N ALA A 154 -16.06 -11.01 15.13
CA ALA A 154 -15.80 -9.76 14.40
C ALA A 154 -16.39 -9.78 12.98
N GLU A 155 -16.24 -10.88 12.22
CA GLU A 155 -16.83 -11.03 10.87
C GLU A 155 -18.36 -10.95 10.91
N GLY A 156 -19.00 -11.64 11.88
CA GLY A 156 -20.44 -11.60 12.08
C GLY A 156 -20.97 -10.19 12.39
N ILE A 157 -20.23 -9.42 13.20
CA ILE A 157 -20.55 -8.02 13.52
C ILE A 157 -20.46 -7.15 12.26
N TYR A 158 -19.35 -7.26 11.53
CA TYR A 158 -19.14 -6.50 10.28
C TYR A 158 -20.22 -6.77 9.23
N ASN A 159 -20.70 -8.02 9.14
CA ASN A 159 -21.78 -8.43 8.23
C ASN A 159 -23.19 -8.09 8.79
N GLY A 160 -23.31 -7.57 10.00
CA GLY A 160 -24.59 -7.27 10.65
C GLY A 160 -25.35 -8.51 11.13
N GLU A 161 -24.64 -9.63 11.35
CA GLU A 161 -25.19 -10.93 11.79
C GLU A 161 -25.03 -11.16 13.30
N ALA A 162 -24.16 -10.39 13.97
CA ALA A 162 -23.90 -10.44 15.41
C ALA A 162 -23.91 -9.05 16.04
N ASP A 163 -24.22 -8.97 17.34
CA ASP A 163 -24.23 -7.72 18.09
C ASP A 163 -22.80 -7.35 18.55
N MET A 164 -22.47 -6.05 18.60
CA MET A 164 -21.16 -5.53 19.05
C MET A 164 -20.79 -6.01 20.47
N ASP A 165 -21.77 -6.21 21.35
CA ASP A 165 -21.55 -6.73 22.71
C ASP A 165 -20.96 -8.15 22.73
N SER A 166 -20.99 -8.88 21.61
CA SER A 166 -20.40 -10.22 21.47
C SER A 166 -18.96 -10.24 20.98
N LEU A 167 -18.38 -9.07 20.68
CA LEU A 167 -17.01 -8.92 20.19
C LEU A 167 -15.99 -9.52 21.17
N GLY A 168 -15.09 -10.37 20.68
CA GLY A 168 -14.02 -10.99 21.44
C GLY A 168 -12.91 -10.05 21.90
N VAL A 169 -13.25 -8.81 22.29
CA VAL A 169 -12.32 -7.82 22.88
C VAL A 169 -12.82 -7.42 24.25
N GLU A 170 -12.00 -7.64 25.28
CA GLU A 170 -12.34 -7.30 26.67
C GLU A 170 -11.38 -6.27 27.25
N THR A 171 -11.92 -5.35 28.04
CA THR A 171 -11.21 -4.27 28.74
C THR A 171 -11.59 -4.29 30.21
N PRO A 172 -11.10 -5.32 30.99
CA PRO A 172 -11.51 -5.50 32.39
C PRO A 172 -11.07 -4.38 33.32
N ASP A 173 -10.06 -3.64 32.94
CA ASP A 173 -9.57 -2.42 33.57
C ASP A 173 -8.84 -1.53 32.54
N ASP A 174 -8.44 -0.32 32.94
CA ASP A 174 -7.84 0.69 32.05
C ASP A 174 -6.56 0.22 31.34
N TYR A 175 -5.85 -0.78 31.87
CA TYR A 175 -4.52 -1.19 31.40
C TYR A 175 -4.42 -2.68 31.03
N THR A 176 -5.56 -3.37 30.94
CA THR A 176 -5.63 -4.76 30.49
C THR A 176 -6.52 -4.85 29.25
N LEU A 177 -5.95 -5.34 28.14
CA LEU A 177 -6.65 -5.56 26.88
C LEU A 177 -6.56 -7.04 26.52
N ILE A 178 -7.71 -7.69 26.30
CA ILE A 178 -7.78 -9.12 25.99
C ILE A 178 -8.44 -9.30 24.63
N PHE A 179 -7.78 -10.06 23.76
CA PHE A 179 -8.34 -10.54 22.50
C PHE A 179 -8.66 -12.04 22.62
N ARG A 180 -9.87 -12.42 22.20
CA ARG A 180 -10.28 -13.80 21.96
C ARG A 180 -10.41 -14.01 20.48
N LEU A 181 -9.78 -15.06 19.97
CA LEU A 181 -9.79 -15.40 18.55
C LEU A 181 -10.72 -16.60 18.31
N ASP A 182 -11.39 -16.62 17.16
CA ASP A 182 -12.23 -17.75 16.72
C ASP A 182 -11.37 -19.01 16.54
N GLU A 183 -10.19 -18.87 15.95
CA GLU A 183 -9.19 -19.91 15.78
C GLU A 183 -7.79 -19.37 16.15
N ALA A 184 -6.81 -20.27 16.34
CA ALA A 184 -5.43 -19.85 16.53
C ALA A 184 -4.93 -19.09 15.28
N CYS A 185 -4.33 -17.91 15.47
CA CYS A 185 -3.78 -17.09 14.39
C CYS A 185 -2.29 -16.86 14.66
N VAL A 186 -1.42 -17.52 13.91
CA VAL A 186 0.04 -17.50 14.15
C VAL A 186 0.71 -16.18 13.77
N TYR A 187 0.06 -15.37 12.94
CA TYR A 187 0.51 -14.02 12.54
C TYR A 187 -0.25 -12.91 13.28
N PHE A 188 -0.98 -13.24 14.36
CA PHE A 188 -1.79 -12.24 15.09
C PHE A 188 -0.98 -11.04 15.57
N LEU A 189 0.26 -11.25 16.05
CA LEU A 189 1.13 -10.15 16.46
C LEU A 189 1.49 -9.19 15.32
N ASP A 190 1.56 -9.68 14.08
CA ASP A 190 1.81 -8.83 12.91
C ASP A 190 0.60 -7.96 12.57
N LEU A 191 -0.62 -8.50 12.77
CA LEU A 191 -1.85 -7.74 12.56
C LEU A 191 -1.97 -6.55 13.51
N LEU A 192 -1.40 -6.64 14.72
CA LEU A 192 -1.45 -5.57 15.73
C LEU A 192 -0.74 -4.27 15.30
N ARG A 193 0.04 -4.31 14.24
CA ARG A 193 0.68 -3.14 13.64
C ARG A 193 -0.22 -2.41 12.64
N LEU A 194 -1.33 -3.02 12.24
CA LEU A 194 -2.28 -2.40 11.31
C LEU A 194 -3.08 -1.29 12.00
N PRO A 195 -3.48 -0.25 11.25
CA PRO A 195 -4.22 0.89 11.80
C PRO A 195 -5.40 0.50 12.67
N VAL A 196 -6.19 -0.48 12.25
CA VAL A 196 -7.41 -0.91 12.96
C VAL A 196 -7.17 -1.51 14.35
N TYR A 197 -5.91 -1.79 14.70
CA TYR A 197 -5.49 -2.21 16.05
C TYR A 197 -4.83 -1.09 16.85
N MET A 198 -4.62 0.11 16.27
CA MET A 198 -4.05 1.25 16.97
C MET A 198 -5.15 1.98 17.77
N PRO A 199 -4.82 2.69 18.85
CA PRO A 199 -5.83 3.35 19.67
C PRO A 199 -6.37 4.61 18.99
N SER A 200 -7.63 4.97 19.26
CA SER A 200 -8.18 6.27 18.95
C SER A 200 -8.85 6.87 20.17
N CYS A 201 -8.56 8.14 20.45
CA CYS A 201 -9.13 8.82 21.61
C CYS A 201 -10.66 8.91 21.48
N ARG A 202 -11.37 8.17 22.31
CA ARG A 202 -12.83 8.04 22.27
C ARG A 202 -13.57 9.37 22.35
N THR A 203 -13.05 10.32 23.12
CA THR A 203 -13.65 11.64 23.29
C THR A 203 -13.90 12.36 21.96
N TYR A 204 -13.02 12.20 20.99
CA TYR A 204 -13.10 12.87 19.69
C TYR A 204 -13.52 11.93 18.56
N ALA A 205 -13.06 10.69 18.58
CA ALA A 205 -13.34 9.72 17.53
C ALA A 205 -14.82 9.31 17.46
N ASP A 206 -15.54 9.28 18.58
CA ASP A 206 -16.98 9.04 18.64
C ASP A 206 -17.82 10.29 18.31
N SER A 207 -17.17 11.44 18.11
CA SER A 207 -17.90 12.65 17.73
C SER A 207 -18.45 12.53 16.31
N ALA A 208 -19.68 13.01 16.10
CA ALA A 208 -20.31 13.02 14.76
C ALA A 208 -19.65 14.00 13.77
N ASP A 209 -18.57 14.68 14.18
CA ASP A 209 -17.82 15.61 13.33
C ASP A 209 -16.85 14.83 12.42
N SER A 210 -17.20 14.78 11.13
CA SER A 210 -16.28 14.30 10.10
C SER A 210 -15.07 15.22 10.03
N GLY A 211 -13.86 14.67 10.21
CA GLY A 211 -12.59 15.40 10.10
C GLY A 211 -11.92 15.74 11.44
N TRP A 212 -12.31 15.06 12.51
CA TRP A 212 -11.63 15.14 13.81
C TRP A 212 -10.16 14.77 13.70
N ASP A 213 -9.85 13.81 12.83
CA ASP A 213 -8.54 13.23 12.56
C ASP A 213 -7.54 14.23 11.89
N LYS A 214 -8.07 15.23 11.19
CA LYS A 214 -7.29 16.26 10.50
C LYS A 214 -7.32 17.64 11.19
N ASN A 215 -7.98 17.73 12.32
CA ASN A 215 -8.02 18.93 13.12
C ASN A 215 -7.01 18.82 14.29
N PRO A 216 -5.97 19.68 14.35
CA PRO A 216 -4.94 19.62 15.39
C PRO A 216 -5.46 19.66 16.84
N GLU A 217 -6.65 20.23 17.08
CA GLU A 217 -7.25 20.31 18.42
C GLU A 217 -7.92 19.00 18.87
N THR A 218 -8.23 18.10 17.92
CA THR A 218 -8.98 16.86 18.16
C THR A 218 -8.23 15.59 17.74
N SER A 219 -7.24 15.72 16.83
CA SER A 219 -6.37 14.63 16.42
C SER A 219 -5.29 14.37 17.46
N LEU A 220 -5.67 13.74 18.57
CA LEU A 220 -4.71 13.37 19.60
C LEU A 220 -3.82 12.21 19.15
N SER A 221 -2.59 12.24 19.59
CA SER A 221 -1.57 11.24 19.33
C SER A 221 -1.11 10.60 20.63
N ASN A 222 -0.89 9.28 20.63
CA ASN A 222 -0.21 8.56 21.70
C ASN A 222 1.24 8.20 21.32
N GLY A 223 1.69 8.62 20.14
CA GLY A 223 3.03 8.37 19.58
C GLY A 223 4.02 9.51 19.82
N PRO A 224 5.22 9.41 19.19
CA PRO A 224 6.32 10.37 19.38
C PRO A 224 6.05 11.78 18.85
N PHE A 225 5.13 11.93 17.91
CA PHE A 225 4.73 13.23 17.35
C PHE A 225 3.21 13.37 17.35
N PHE A 226 2.72 14.61 17.29
CA PHE A 226 1.30 14.92 17.16
C PHE A 226 1.05 15.91 16.02
N LEU A 227 -0.16 15.90 15.47
CA LEU A 227 -0.56 16.79 14.39
C LEU A 227 -0.62 18.24 14.88
N LYS A 228 0.22 19.10 14.30
CA LYS A 228 0.27 20.53 14.59
C LYS A 228 -0.50 21.38 13.60
N GLU A 229 -0.41 21.01 12.33
CA GLU A 229 -1.04 21.71 11.23
C GLU A 229 -1.40 20.73 10.11
N TYR A 230 -2.52 20.96 9.45
CA TYR A 230 -2.95 20.22 8.27
C TYR A 230 -3.51 21.16 7.22
N VAL A 231 -2.91 21.18 6.05
CA VAL A 231 -3.37 21.96 4.89
C VAL A 231 -3.70 20.98 3.77
N PRO A 232 -5.00 20.77 3.45
CA PRO A 232 -5.42 19.79 2.46
C PRO A 232 -4.68 19.92 1.13
N ASP A 233 -4.28 18.79 0.55
CA ASP A 233 -3.58 18.67 -0.74
C ASP A 233 -2.24 19.42 -0.82
N GLN A 234 -1.68 19.91 0.31
CA GLN A 234 -0.43 20.65 0.32
C GLN A 234 0.58 20.02 1.29
N TYR A 235 0.27 19.99 2.60
CA TYR A 235 1.18 19.46 3.60
C TYR A 235 0.48 19.22 4.95
N PHE A 236 1.14 18.48 5.81
CA PHE A 236 0.86 18.47 7.25
C PHE A 236 2.16 18.52 8.06
N VAL A 237 2.05 19.03 9.28
CA VAL A 237 3.17 19.22 10.20
C VAL A 237 2.92 18.42 11.47
N LEU A 238 3.91 17.65 11.85
CA LEU A 238 3.97 16.96 13.13
C LEU A 238 4.99 17.65 14.05
N GLU A 239 4.61 17.86 15.31
CA GLU A 239 5.52 18.33 16.37
C GLU A 239 5.78 17.22 17.38
N LYS A 240 6.97 17.24 18.01
CA LYS A 240 7.35 16.30 19.07
C LYS A 240 6.34 16.29 20.20
N ASN A 241 5.92 15.10 20.61
CA ASN A 241 5.02 14.89 21.73
C ASN A 241 5.82 14.73 23.03
N GLU A 242 5.88 15.78 23.84
CA GLU A 242 6.59 15.76 25.13
C GLU A 242 5.91 14.84 26.16
N ASN A 243 4.64 14.44 25.93
CA ASN A 243 3.91 13.50 26.77
C ASN A 243 4.12 12.03 26.34
N TYR A 244 4.88 11.79 25.27
CA TYR A 244 5.20 10.44 24.81
C TYR A 244 6.05 9.71 25.85
N TRP A 245 5.68 8.48 26.21
CA TRP A 245 6.37 7.72 27.26
C TRP A 245 7.88 7.55 27.02
N ASN A 246 8.33 7.60 25.75
CA ASN A 246 9.74 7.50 25.35
C ASN A 246 10.24 8.77 24.66
N ALA A 247 9.77 9.94 25.09
CA ALA A 247 10.09 11.23 24.47
C ALA A 247 11.61 11.53 24.46
N ASP A 248 12.37 11.01 25.43
CA ASP A 248 13.83 11.18 25.49
C ASP A 248 14.57 10.50 24.31
N ALA A 249 13.97 9.52 23.66
CA ALA A 249 14.54 8.85 22.49
C ALA A 249 14.15 9.52 21.15
N VAL A 250 13.26 10.50 21.17
CA VAL A 250 12.82 11.24 19.98
C VAL A 250 13.75 12.43 19.77
N ASN A 251 14.48 12.44 18.65
CA ASN A 251 15.52 13.42 18.40
C ASN A 251 15.03 14.65 17.63
N LEU A 252 14.04 14.47 16.74
CA LEU A 252 13.48 15.56 15.94
C LEU A 252 12.44 16.33 16.74
N ASP A 253 12.41 17.66 16.55
CA ASP A 253 11.39 18.54 17.09
C ASP A 253 10.17 18.62 16.18
N ARG A 254 10.39 18.44 14.84
CA ARG A 254 9.33 18.59 13.82
C ARG A 254 9.59 17.70 12.60
N ILE A 255 8.47 17.21 12.01
CA ILE A 255 8.44 16.55 10.70
C ILE A 255 7.38 17.23 9.86
N THR A 256 7.74 17.68 8.66
CA THR A 256 6.79 18.23 7.67
C THR A 256 6.65 17.25 6.51
N PHE A 257 5.42 16.80 6.21
CA PHE A 257 5.13 16.01 5.01
C PHE A 257 4.51 16.93 3.95
N ARG A 258 5.14 17.03 2.78
CA ARG A 258 4.65 17.82 1.63
C ARG A 258 4.15 16.90 0.52
N PHE A 259 3.01 17.25 -0.06
CA PHE A 259 2.41 16.52 -1.18
C PHE A 259 2.88 17.04 -2.52
N TYR A 260 3.26 16.12 -3.40
CA TYR A 260 3.70 16.42 -4.76
C TYR A 260 2.96 15.57 -5.78
N ALA A 261 2.61 16.14 -6.92
CA ALA A 261 1.84 15.45 -7.95
C ALA A 261 2.63 14.40 -8.74
N ASP A 262 3.96 14.53 -8.78
CA ASP A 262 4.83 13.64 -9.55
C ASP A 262 6.24 13.52 -8.95
N THR A 263 6.91 12.42 -9.26
CA THR A 263 8.21 12.05 -8.71
C THR A 263 9.35 12.95 -9.20
N GLN A 264 9.23 13.54 -10.41
CA GLN A 264 10.25 14.42 -10.95
C GLN A 264 10.25 15.77 -10.21
N THR A 265 9.07 16.28 -9.84
CA THR A 265 8.93 17.47 -9.01
C THR A 265 9.48 17.22 -7.60
N MET A 266 9.24 16.03 -7.03
CA MET A 266 9.81 15.64 -5.73
C MET A 266 11.34 15.62 -5.78
N ALA A 267 11.94 15.01 -6.79
CA ALA A 267 13.39 14.97 -6.97
C ALA A 267 13.98 16.39 -7.17
N SER A 268 13.27 17.25 -7.88
CA SER A 268 13.69 18.67 -8.08
C SER A 268 13.63 19.46 -6.78
N ALA A 269 12.62 19.24 -5.94
CA ALA A 269 12.51 19.87 -4.62
C ALA A 269 13.65 19.40 -3.69
N TYR A 270 14.00 18.10 -3.75
CA TYR A 270 15.15 17.54 -3.03
C TYR A 270 16.46 18.19 -3.50
N GLU A 271 16.71 18.29 -4.79
CA GLU A 271 17.90 18.93 -5.36
C GLU A 271 18.01 20.43 -4.98
N ALA A 272 16.87 21.10 -4.84
CA ALA A 272 16.80 22.48 -4.40
C ALA A 272 17.00 22.67 -2.89
N GLY A 273 17.02 21.58 -2.10
CA GLY A 273 17.06 21.62 -0.64
C GLY A 273 15.75 22.08 0.01
N GLU A 274 14.62 21.96 -0.70
CA GLU A 274 13.29 22.28 -0.19
C GLU A 274 12.69 21.13 0.62
N VAL A 275 13.18 19.92 0.39
CA VAL A 275 12.85 18.69 1.14
C VAL A 275 14.11 17.89 1.43
N ASP A 276 14.13 17.21 2.57
CA ASP A 276 15.26 16.40 3.05
C ASP A 276 15.15 14.93 2.66
N VAL A 277 13.91 14.47 2.44
CA VAL A 277 13.61 13.11 2.00
C VAL A 277 12.58 13.16 0.89
N ALA A 278 12.78 12.39 -0.18
CA ALA A 278 11.79 12.18 -1.23
C ALA A 278 11.57 10.68 -1.42
N THR A 279 10.31 10.21 -1.31
CA THR A 279 9.98 8.78 -1.25
C THR A 279 9.26 8.30 -2.50
N SER A 280 9.36 6.98 -2.78
CA SER A 280 8.64 6.31 -3.87
C SER A 280 8.86 6.96 -5.24
N LEU A 281 10.10 7.23 -5.56
CA LEU A 281 10.52 7.87 -6.80
C LEU A 281 10.55 6.87 -7.97
N SER A 282 10.66 7.37 -9.20
CA SER A 282 10.73 6.54 -10.40
C SER A 282 12.13 5.99 -10.68
N SER A 283 12.23 4.94 -11.51
CA SER A 283 13.49 4.42 -12.04
C SER A 283 14.32 5.48 -12.75
N THR A 284 13.70 6.42 -13.45
CA THR A 284 14.40 7.56 -14.09
C THR A 284 15.14 8.42 -13.06
N VAL A 285 14.56 8.63 -11.87
CA VAL A 285 15.26 9.34 -10.78
C VAL A 285 16.38 8.46 -10.22
N MET A 286 16.17 7.15 -10.05
CA MET A 286 17.19 6.22 -9.62
C MET A 286 18.45 6.29 -10.51
N GLU A 287 18.29 6.26 -11.84
CA GLU A 287 19.40 6.40 -12.80
C GLU A 287 20.20 7.70 -12.63
N LEU A 288 19.51 8.82 -12.37
CA LEU A 288 20.15 10.12 -12.17
C LEU A 288 20.99 10.20 -10.87
N TYR A 289 20.66 9.36 -9.90
CA TYR A 289 21.32 9.32 -8.59
C TYR A 289 22.16 8.08 -8.37
N GLU A 290 22.31 7.21 -9.36
CA GLU A 290 23.14 6.01 -9.27
C GLU A 290 24.57 6.36 -8.79
N GLY A 291 25.01 5.65 -7.75
CA GLY A 291 26.32 5.85 -7.12
C GLY A 291 26.48 7.09 -6.25
N LYS A 292 25.41 7.86 -6.03
CA LYS A 292 25.41 8.97 -5.05
C LYS A 292 24.98 8.47 -3.68
N GLU A 293 25.47 9.12 -2.61
CA GLU A 293 25.14 8.77 -1.22
C GLU A 293 23.69 9.06 -0.87
N ASP A 294 23.03 9.97 -1.60
CA ASP A 294 21.62 10.35 -1.41
C ASP A 294 20.63 9.25 -1.84
N LEU A 295 21.04 8.34 -2.74
CA LEU A 295 20.18 7.28 -3.22
C LEU A 295 20.01 6.19 -2.17
N TYR A 296 18.79 6.08 -1.64
CA TYR A 296 18.43 5.10 -0.62
C TYR A 296 17.43 4.11 -1.18
N LEU A 297 17.89 2.91 -1.53
CA LEU A 297 17.05 1.84 -2.04
C LEU A 297 16.50 0.99 -0.90
N THR A 298 15.20 0.67 -0.97
CA THR A 298 14.54 -0.25 -0.04
C THR A 298 13.98 -1.45 -0.79
N GLU A 299 13.92 -2.58 -0.14
CA GLU A 299 13.24 -3.77 -0.61
C GLU A 299 11.74 -3.59 -0.37
N GLN A 300 10.97 -3.37 -1.43
CA GLN A 300 9.51 -3.37 -1.30
C GLN A 300 9.00 -4.80 -1.21
N ILE A 301 8.20 -5.08 -0.19
CA ILE A 301 7.56 -6.39 -0.05
C ILE A 301 6.28 -6.37 -0.89
N ALA A 302 6.49 -6.33 -2.20
CA ALA A 302 5.44 -6.19 -3.20
C ALA A 302 5.73 -7.05 -4.43
N THR A 303 4.66 -7.60 -5.03
CA THR A 303 4.71 -8.35 -6.28
C THR A 303 3.81 -7.72 -7.32
N ARG A 304 4.36 -7.48 -8.50
CA ARG A 304 3.62 -7.10 -9.68
C ARG A 304 3.24 -8.35 -10.47
N TYR A 305 1.96 -8.53 -10.77
CA TYR A 305 1.46 -9.67 -11.52
C TYR A 305 0.19 -9.32 -12.30
N ILE A 306 -0.27 -10.24 -13.12
CA ILE A 306 -1.51 -10.12 -13.89
C ILE A 306 -2.49 -11.20 -13.46
N TYR A 307 -3.73 -10.81 -13.23
CA TYR A 307 -4.86 -11.73 -13.12
C TYR A 307 -5.29 -12.23 -14.49
N PHE A 308 -5.51 -13.54 -14.59
CA PHE A 308 -6.31 -14.15 -15.64
C PHE A 308 -7.76 -14.22 -15.19
N ASN A 309 -8.72 -13.83 -16.02
CA ASN A 309 -10.13 -14.10 -15.75
C ASN A 309 -10.47 -15.54 -16.19
N LEU A 310 -10.60 -16.45 -15.24
CA LEU A 310 -10.84 -17.87 -15.51
C LEU A 310 -12.22 -18.16 -16.11
N ASN A 311 -13.13 -17.18 -16.06
CA ASN A 311 -14.46 -17.30 -16.68
C ASN A 311 -14.47 -16.95 -18.18
N VAL A 312 -13.34 -16.47 -18.71
CA VAL A 312 -13.17 -16.08 -20.12
C VAL A 312 -12.43 -17.18 -20.88
N GLU A 313 -13.04 -17.71 -21.93
CA GLU A 313 -12.33 -18.60 -22.84
C GLU A 313 -11.30 -17.82 -23.68
N PRO A 314 -10.05 -18.33 -23.84
CA PRO A 314 -9.59 -19.67 -23.44
C PRO A 314 -8.84 -19.70 -22.08
N LEU A 315 -8.91 -18.65 -21.25
CA LEU A 315 -8.14 -18.52 -19.99
C LEU A 315 -8.58 -19.52 -18.89
N GLY A 316 -9.75 -20.16 -19.05
CA GLY A 316 -10.18 -21.27 -18.19
C GLY A 316 -9.31 -22.52 -18.33
N ASP A 317 -8.60 -22.69 -19.46
CA ASP A 317 -7.72 -23.84 -19.68
C ASP A 317 -6.33 -23.59 -19.09
N VAL A 318 -5.90 -24.45 -18.16
CA VAL A 318 -4.60 -24.35 -17.50
C VAL A 318 -3.43 -24.37 -18.49
N ARG A 319 -3.55 -25.13 -19.59
CA ARG A 319 -2.50 -25.21 -20.63
C ARG A 319 -2.26 -23.85 -21.30
N VAL A 320 -3.31 -23.05 -21.46
CA VAL A 320 -3.23 -21.69 -22.02
C VAL A 320 -2.52 -20.76 -21.03
N ARG A 321 -2.91 -20.81 -19.73
CA ARG A 321 -2.27 -19.99 -18.70
C ARG A 321 -0.80 -20.37 -18.50
N GLU A 322 -0.49 -21.68 -18.49
CA GLU A 322 0.89 -22.19 -18.47
C GLU A 322 1.66 -21.67 -19.68
N ALA A 323 1.11 -21.79 -20.90
CA ALA A 323 1.77 -21.31 -22.12
C ALA A 323 2.09 -19.81 -22.06
N ILE A 324 1.18 -18.99 -21.57
CA ILE A 324 1.41 -17.53 -21.41
C ILE A 324 2.53 -17.30 -20.39
N ASN A 325 2.52 -17.99 -19.24
CA ASN A 325 3.54 -17.85 -18.21
C ASN A 325 4.95 -18.23 -18.73
N LEU A 326 5.05 -19.34 -19.45
CA LEU A 326 6.33 -19.83 -19.98
C LEU A 326 6.87 -19.00 -21.16
N ALA A 327 6.03 -18.18 -21.80
CA ALA A 327 6.38 -17.38 -22.96
C ALA A 327 6.88 -15.96 -22.63
N VAL A 328 6.72 -15.50 -21.39
CA VAL A 328 7.14 -14.16 -20.97
C VAL A 328 8.57 -14.19 -20.45
N ASN A 329 9.45 -13.41 -21.08
CA ASN A 329 10.83 -13.20 -20.63
C ASN A 329 10.85 -12.03 -19.61
N ARG A 330 10.97 -12.38 -18.35
CA ARG A 330 10.92 -11.43 -17.22
C ARG A 330 12.18 -10.60 -17.07
N GLU A 331 13.34 -11.17 -17.43
CA GLU A 331 14.60 -10.41 -17.41
C GLU A 331 14.57 -9.27 -18.43
N GLU A 332 14.12 -9.56 -19.65
CA GLU A 332 13.96 -8.54 -20.67
C GLU A 332 12.90 -7.51 -20.30
N LEU A 333 11.78 -7.96 -19.70
CA LEU A 333 10.72 -7.09 -19.23
C LEU A 333 11.25 -6.11 -18.17
N CYS A 334 11.94 -6.60 -17.14
CA CYS A 334 12.53 -5.76 -16.09
C CYS A 334 13.54 -4.75 -16.67
N ARG A 335 14.41 -5.18 -17.57
CA ARG A 335 15.39 -4.29 -18.24
C ARG A 335 14.75 -3.13 -19.00
N ILE A 336 13.51 -3.30 -19.50
CA ILE A 336 12.79 -2.24 -20.23
C ILE A 336 11.96 -1.37 -19.27
N VAL A 337 11.32 -2.00 -18.28
CA VAL A 337 10.43 -1.32 -17.33
C VAL A 337 11.20 -0.43 -16.35
N GLY A 338 12.36 -0.87 -15.87
CA GLY A 338 13.23 -0.07 -15.01
C GLY A 338 14.16 -0.90 -14.13
N GLU A 339 15.32 -0.34 -13.78
CA GLU A 339 16.36 -0.98 -12.97
C GLU A 339 15.96 -1.17 -11.51
N ASP A 340 14.87 -0.55 -11.06
CA ASP A 340 14.25 -0.76 -9.76
C ASP A 340 13.38 -2.03 -9.71
N THR A 341 13.31 -2.79 -10.81
CA THR A 341 12.55 -4.04 -10.91
C THR A 341 13.47 -5.26 -10.97
N GLU A 342 13.00 -6.37 -10.41
CA GLU A 342 13.68 -7.67 -10.45
C GLU A 342 12.70 -8.78 -10.83
N PRO A 343 13.06 -9.72 -11.71
CA PRO A 343 12.19 -10.82 -12.11
C PRO A 343 11.66 -11.60 -10.91
N THR A 344 10.38 -11.97 -10.94
CA THR A 344 9.81 -12.93 -9.99
C THR A 344 8.93 -13.95 -10.69
N TYR A 345 8.94 -15.17 -10.15
CA TYR A 345 8.13 -16.30 -10.61
C TYR A 345 7.12 -16.71 -9.53
N ASN A 346 7.05 -15.93 -8.45
CA ASN A 346 6.28 -16.19 -7.23
C ASN A 346 5.16 -15.16 -7.07
N LEU A 347 4.09 -15.54 -6.37
CA LEU A 347 3.07 -14.61 -5.88
C LEU A 347 3.55 -13.91 -4.61
N VAL A 348 4.10 -14.69 -3.67
CA VAL A 348 4.71 -14.14 -2.45
C VAL A 348 5.92 -13.28 -2.85
N ALA A 349 5.99 -12.08 -2.29
CA ALA A 349 7.03 -11.13 -2.64
C ALA A 349 8.43 -11.67 -2.36
N LYS A 350 9.35 -11.39 -3.27
CA LYS A 350 10.75 -11.82 -3.21
C LYS A 350 11.43 -11.53 -1.87
N TYR A 351 11.11 -10.41 -1.25
CA TYR A 351 11.74 -9.96 0.00
C TYR A 351 10.94 -10.30 1.27
N MET A 352 9.84 -11.07 1.13
CA MET A 352 9.10 -11.59 2.28
C MET A 352 9.94 -12.65 3.00
N LYS A 353 10.12 -12.47 4.31
CA LYS A 353 10.83 -13.45 5.14
C LYS A 353 9.92 -14.61 5.57
N ASP A 354 10.47 -15.80 5.58
CA ASP A 354 9.89 -16.95 6.27
C ASP A 354 10.27 -16.88 7.77
N LYS A 355 9.26 -16.77 8.63
CA LYS A 355 9.47 -16.69 10.09
C LYS A 355 10.13 -17.92 10.69
N ASN A 356 10.05 -19.09 10.03
CA ASN A 356 10.71 -20.31 10.48
C ASN A 356 12.23 -20.22 10.32
N THR A 357 12.70 -19.69 9.21
CA THR A 357 14.13 -19.68 8.87
C THR A 357 14.79 -18.30 9.04
N GLY A 358 14.02 -17.22 8.97
CA GLY A 358 14.53 -15.84 8.88
C GLY A 358 15.09 -15.46 7.52
N GLU A 359 15.17 -16.42 6.58
CA GLU A 359 15.58 -16.20 5.18
C GLU A 359 14.37 -15.75 4.33
N TYR A 360 14.60 -15.37 3.07
CA TYR A 360 13.47 -15.07 2.20
C TYR A 360 12.63 -16.32 1.92
N PHE A 361 11.31 -16.17 1.96
CA PHE A 361 10.38 -17.27 1.72
C PHE A 361 10.62 -17.95 0.37
N THR A 362 10.87 -17.17 -0.68
CA THR A 362 11.14 -17.69 -2.02
C THR A 362 12.42 -18.52 -2.14
N ASP A 363 13.36 -18.38 -1.20
CA ASP A 363 14.60 -19.16 -1.17
C ASP A 363 14.40 -20.55 -0.52
N GLY A 364 13.28 -20.76 0.16
CA GLY A 364 12.94 -22.02 0.85
C GLY A 364 12.38 -23.11 -0.06
N ALA A 365 12.10 -22.82 -1.34
CA ALA A 365 11.55 -23.76 -2.30
C ALA A 365 12.21 -23.61 -3.67
N GLU A 366 12.03 -24.63 -4.55
CA GLU A 366 12.40 -24.49 -5.97
C GLU A 366 11.48 -23.46 -6.65
N GLN A 367 12.04 -22.74 -7.66
CA GLN A 367 11.27 -21.81 -8.47
C GLN A 367 10.07 -22.52 -9.10
N PRO A 368 8.84 -21.98 -9.02
CA PRO A 368 7.63 -22.70 -9.44
C PRO A 368 7.62 -23.19 -10.87
N PHE A 369 8.25 -22.46 -11.80
CA PHE A 369 8.40 -22.82 -13.21
C PHE A 369 9.59 -22.11 -13.86
N GLU A 370 9.99 -22.58 -15.02
CA GLU A 370 11.03 -21.97 -15.87
C GLU A 370 10.43 -21.49 -17.20
N GLU A 371 10.92 -20.37 -17.73
CA GLU A 371 10.53 -19.84 -19.04
C GLU A 371 10.95 -20.81 -20.15
N ASN A 372 10.01 -21.14 -21.05
CA ASN A 372 10.25 -22.07 -22.14
C ASN A 372 9.27 -21.85 -23.31
N VAL A 373 9.64 -21.02 -24.27
CA VAL A 373 8.80 -20.68 -25.42
C VAL A 373 8.43 -21.90 -26.26
N SER A 374 9.34 -22.89 -26.41
CA SER A 374 9.04 -24.12 -27.18
C SER A 374 7.94 -24.92 -26.48
N ARG A 375 8.02 -25.10 -25.17
CA ARG A 375 7.00 -25.78 -24.39
C ARG A 375 5.69 -24.98 -24.39
N ALA A 376 5.74 -23.68 -24.30
CA ALA A 376 4.58 -22.80 -24.39
C ALA A 376 3.78 -22.99 -25.69
N ARG A 377 4.49 -23.07 -26.84
CA ARG A 377 3.86 -23.36 -28.15
C ARG A 377 3.23 -24.75 -28.21
N GLU A 378 3.86 -25.76 -27.63
CA GLU A 378 3.31 -27.11 -27.57
C GLU A 378 2.00 -27.13 -26.75
N LEU A 379 1.97 -26.46 -25.61
CA LEU A 379 0.79 -26.38 -24.75
C LEU A 379 -0.35 -25.64 -25.45
N LEU A 380 -0.06 -24.54 -26.11
CA LEU A 380 -1.03 -23.77 -26.87
C LEU A 380 -1.63 -24.60 -28.04
N ALA A 381 -0.80 -25.37 -28.73
CA ALA A 381 -1.25 -26.29 -29.76
C ALA A 381 -2.13 -27.43 -29.20
N GLN A 382 -1.79 -27.99 -28.01
CA GLN A 382 -2.61 -28.98 -27.32
C GLN A 382 -3.95 -28.41 -26.84
N ALA A 383 -4.00 -27.11 -26.56
CA ALA A 383 -5.23 -26.39 -26.24
C ALA A 383 -6.09 -26.06 -27.49
N GLY A 384 -5.58 -26.37 -28.70
CA GLY A 384 -6.32 -26.20 -29.95
C GLY A 384 -5.88 -24.98 -30.79
N TYR A 385 -4.85 -24.26 -30.38
CA TYR A 385 -4.37 -23.02 -31.01
C TYR A 385 -2.96 -23.18 -31.58
N THR A 386 -2.80 -24.10 -32.56
CA THR A 386 -1.50 -24.34 -33.19
C THR A 386 -0.98 -23.07 -33.86
N ASP A 387 0.26 -22.68 -33.52
CA ASP A 387 0.89 -21.43 -33.97
C ASP A 387 0.07 -20.16 -33.67
N GLY A 388 -0.82 -20.20 -32.66
CA GLY A 388 -1.71 -19.12 -32.29
C GLY A 388 -2.93 -18.94 -33.20
N GLU A 389 -3.12 -19.82 -34.20
CA GLU A 389 -4.24 -19.72 -35.13
C GLU A 389 -5.59 -19.86 -34.41
N GLY A 390 -6.48 -18.89 -34.61
CA GLY A 390 -7.81 -18.87 -34.02
C GLY A 390 -7.86 -18.47 -32.54
N PHE A 391 -6.73 -18.11 -31.94
CA PHE A 391 -6.73 -17.57 -30.58
C PHE A 391 -7.48 -16.23 -30.56
N PRO A 392 -8.39 -15.99 -29.61
CA PRO A 392 -9.11 -14.71 -29.53
C PRO A 392 -8.16 -13.57 -29.12
N VAL A 393 -8.48 -12.34 -29.52
CA VAL A 393 -7.81 -11.16 -29.01
C VAL A 393 -8.24 -10.95 -27.55
N LEU A 394 -7.29 -10.89 -26.63
CA LEU A 394 -7.54 -10.63 -25.23
C LEU A 394 -7.37 -9.14 -24.92
N THR A 395 -8.20 -8.61 -24.01
CA THR A 395 -8.06 -7.25 -23.52
C THR A 395 -7.23 -7.24 -22.24
N TYR A 396 -6.13 -6.49 -22.22
CA TYR A 396 -5.33 -6.24 -21.02
C TYR A 396 -5.62 -4.86 -20.46
N ARG A 397 -6.22 -4.83 -19.27
CA ARG A 397 -6.56 -3.60 -18.52
C ARG A 397 -5.51 -3.29 -17.46
N TYR A 398 -5.04 -2.04 -17.46
CA TYR A 398 -4.01 -1.58 -16.55
C TYR A 398 -4.18 -0.08 -16.23
N PRO A 399 -3.67 0.40 -15.07
CA PRO A 399 -3.65 1.82 -14.76
C PRO A 399 -2.79 2.61 -15.75
N SER A 400 -3.21 3.82 -16.11
CA SER A 400 -2.47 4.72 -17.00
C SER A 400 -1.26 5.37 -16.30
N LEU A 401 -0.39 4.53 -15.72
CA LEU A 401 0.89 4.89 -15.15
C LEU A 401 2.00 4.48 -16.12
N GLU A 402 3.15 5.18 -16.08
CA GLU A 402 4.26 4.98 -17.01
C GLU A 402 4.75 3.52 -16.97
N MET A 403 5.15 3.01 -15.83
CA MET A 403 5.63 1.64 -15.64
C MET A 403 4.61 0.58 -16.09
N ASP A 404 3.32 0.79 -15.84
CA ASP A 404 2.27 -0.13 -16.26
C ASP A 404 2.08 -0.10 -17.79
N SER A 405 2.27 1.06 -18.42
CA SER A 405 2.22 1.22 -19.88
C SER A 405 3.38 0.53 -20.58
N ASP A 406 4.60 0.65 -20.04
CA ASP A 406 5.79 -0.03 -20.57
C ASP A 406 5.65 -1.54 -20.40
N THR A 407 5.23 -2.01 -19.22
CA THR A 407 4.92 -3.42 -18.98
C THR A 407 3.92 -3.96 -20.02
N ALA A 408 2.86 -3.20 -20.30
CA ALA A 408 1.83 -3.60 -21.25
C ALA A 408 2.36 -3.73 -22.69
N GLN A 409 3.21 -2.80 -23.11
CA GLN A 409 3.82 -2.86 -24.44
C GLN A 409 4.75 -4.06 -24.58
N VAL A 410 5.62 -4.31 -23.61
CA VAL A 410 6.54 -5.46 -23.61
C VAL A 410 5.77 -6.78 -23.67
N LEU A 411 4.73 -6.93 -22.84
CA LEU A 411 3.89 -8.13 -22.84
C LEU A 411 3.20 -8.35 -24.18
N LYS A 412 2.67 -7.28 -24.78
CA LYS A 412 2.05 -7.35 -26.12
C LYS A 412 3.01 -7.86 -27.18
N GLU A 413 4.24 -7.33 -27.18
CA GLU A 413 5.28 -7.74 -28.13
C GLU A 413 5.71 -9.18 -27.91
N GLN A 414 6.01 -9.57 -26.66
CA GLN A 414 6.46 -10.93 -26.34
C GLN A 414 5.37 -11.99 -26.61
N LEU A 415 4.11 -11.74 -26.28
CA LEU A 415 3.02 -12.68 -26.56
C LEU A 415 2.79 -12.80 -28.08
N LYS A 416 2.92 -11.70 -28.80
CA LYS A 416 2.83 -11.73 -30.28
C LYS A 416 3.98 -12.51 -30.92
N GLU A 417 5.21 -12.26 -30.49
CA GLU A 417 6.40 -12.91 -31.04
C GLU A 417 6.48 -14.39 -30.69
N ASN A 418 6.25 -14.69 -29.40
CA ASN A 418 6.44 -16.03 -28.88
C ASN A 418 5.29 -16.98 -29.16
N LEU A 419 4.03 -16.50 -29.12
CA LEU A 419 2.83 -17.34 -29.23
C LEU A 419 1.90 -16.93 -30.36
N ASN A 420 2.18 -15.83 -31.09
CA ASN A 420 1.29 -15.22 -32.07
C ASN A 420 -0.10 -14.85 -31.49
N ILE A 421 -0.14 -14.52 -30.19
CA ILE A 421 -1.32 -14.01 -29.49
C ILE A 421 -1.36 -12.49 -29.62
N ASP A 422 -2.52 -11.96 -30.02
CA ASP A 422 -2.78 -10.52 -30.02
C ASP A 422 -3.49 -10.10 -28.73
N ILE A 423 -3.02 -9.02 -28.09
CA ILE A 423 -3.71 -8.37 -26.98
C ILE A 423 -4.02 -6.92 -27.30
N GLU A 424 -5.23 -6.47 -26.92
CA GLU A 424 -5.63 -5.07 -26.92
C GLU A 424 -5.30 -4.44 -25.56
N LEU A 425 -4.65 -3.27 -25.61
CA LEU A 425 -4.21 -2.55 -24.41
C LEU A 425 -5.22 -1.48 -24.04
N GLU A 426 -5.78 -1.57 -22.85
CA GLU A 426 -6.75 -0.61 -22.33
C GLU A 426 -6.22 0.05 -21.05
N ALA A 427 -5.60 1.23 -21.21
CA ALA A 427 -5.18 2.05 -20.09
C ALA A 427 -6.38 2.73 -19.44
N GLN A 428 -6.51 2.63 -18.13
CA GLN A 428 -7.62 3.18 -17.34
C GLN A 428 -7.09 4.11 -16.24
N GLU A 429 -7.92 5.04 -15.78
CA GLU A 429 -7.65 5.74 -14.53
C GLU A 429 -7.63 4.71 -13.38
N LEU A 430 -6.79 4.95 -12.34
CA LEU A 430 -6.51 3.97 -11.29
C LEU A 430 -7.78 3.43 -10.61
N GLN A 431 -8.71 4.32 -10.24
CA GLN A 431 -9.96 3.95 -9.58
C GLN A 431 -10.91 3.19 -10.53
N MET A 432 -10.89 3.54 -11.81
CA MET A 432 -11.64 2.82 -12.83
C MET A 432 -11.09 1.41 -13.02
N ASN A 433 -9.76 1.24 -13.06
CA ASN A 433 -9.12 -0.07 -13.15
C ASN A 433 -9.47 -0.95 -11.95
N TYR A 434 -9.45 -0.38 -10.74
CA TYR A 434 -9.89 -1.07 -9.53
C TYR A 434 -11.35 -1.56 -9.66
N SER A 435 -12.26 -0.68 -10.09
CA SER A 435 -13.68 -1.02 -10.26
C SER A 435 -13.92 -2.08 -11.33
N SER A 436 -13.23 -1.99 -12.48
CA SER A 436 -13.30 -2.99 -13.56
C SER A 436 -12.85 -4.37 -13.09
N ARG A 437 -11.76 -4.41 -12.32
CA ARG A 437 -11.23 -5.66 -11.76
C ARG A 437 -12.22 -6.33 -10.81
N HIS A 438 -12.80 -5.57 -9.87
CA HIS A 438 -13.79 -6.12 -8.93
C HIS A 438 -15.11 -6.51 -9.59
N ALA A 439 -15.47 -5.88 -10.71
CA ALA A 439 -16.62 -6.27 -11.50
C ALA A 439 -16.38 -7.52 -12.37
N GLY A 440 -15.13 -8.01 -12.46
CA GLY A 440 -14.76 -9.11 -13.37
C GLY A 440 -14.80 -8.70 -14.86
N ASP A 441 -14.76 -7.39 -15.15
CA ASP A 441 -14.81 -6.84 -16.50
C ASP A 441 -13.40 -6.70 -17.08
N PHE A 442 -12.75 -7.83 -17.37
CA PHE A 442 -11.41 -7.93 -17.95
C PHE A 442 -11.16 -9.35 -18.48
N ASP A 443 -10.21 -9.50 -19.41
CA ASP A 443 -9.61 -10.79 -19.74
C ASP A 443 -8.31 -10.96 -18.98
N LEU A 444 -7.42 -9.97 -19.08
CA LEU A 444 -6.19 -9.81 -18.31
C LEU A 444 -6.26 -8.48 -17.53
N CYS A 445 -5.88 -8.49 -16.26
CA CYS A 445 -5.87 -7.26 -15.46
C CYS A 445 -4.62 -7.16 -14.60
N ARG A 446 -4.00 -5.98 -14.62
CA ARG A 446 -2.84 -5.67 -13.79
C ARG A 446 -3.20 -5.73 -12.31
N MET A 447 -2.32 -6.36 -11.53
CA MET A 447 -2.35 -6.35 -10.08
C MET A 447 -0.98 -5.99 -9.50
N ASN A 448 -1.00 -5.32 -8.38
CA ASN A 448 0.12 -5.15 -7.48
C ASN A 448 -0.37 -5.45 -6.07
N TRP A 449 0.35 -6.28 -5.36
CA TRP A 449 0.10 -6.48 -3.95
C TRP A 449 1.35 -6.14 -3.16
N THR A 450 1.20 -5.24 -2.21
CA THR A 450 2.19 -4.96 -1.17
C THR A 450 1.69 -5.63 0.10
N ALA A 451 2.55 -6.30 0.82
CA ALA A 451 2.17 -6.97 2.05
C ALA A 451 1.56 -5.99 3.05
N ASP A 452 0.41 -6.34 3.62
CA ASP A 452 -0.19 -5.57 4.71
C ASP A 452 0.47 -5.92 6.05
N PHE A 453 0.93 -7.16 6.19
CA PHE A 453 1.67 -7.66 7.37
C PHE A 453 2.78 -8.64 6.93
N ALA A 454 3.78 -8.81 7.79
CA ALA A 454 5.01 -9.53 7.46
C ALA A 454 4.84 -11.07 7.53
N ASP A 455 3.93 -11.61 6.69
CA ASP A 455 3.69 -13.06 6.59
C ASP A 455 3.25 -13.44 5.17
N PRO A 456 3.72 -14.58 4.58
CA PRO A 456 3.32 -15.04 3.25
C PRO A 456 1.81 -15.23 3.07
N TYR A 457 1.08 -15.48 4.15
CA TYR A 457 -0.38 -15.63 4.14
C TYR A 457 -1.09 -14.41 3.53
N THR A 458 -0.54 -13.18 3.71
CA THR A 458 -1.13 -11.95 3.11
C THR A 458 -1.26 -12.02 1.58
N TYR A 459 -0.41 -12.80 0.91
CA TYR A 459 -0.46 -13.04 -0.53
C TYR A 459 -1.38 -14.19 -0.90
N LEU A 460 -1.21 -15.32 -0.22
CA LEU A 460 -1.89 -16.55 -0.57
C LEU A 460 -3.40 -16.49 -0.25
N SER A 461 -3.79 -15.80 0.80
CA SER A 461 -5.20 -15.60 1.16
C SER A 461 -6.01 -14.84 0.11
N MET A 462 -5.37 -14.05 -0.75
CA MET A 462 -6.06 -13.32 -1.82
C MET A 462 -6.70 -14.23 -2.87
N LEU A 463 -6.14 -15.41 -3.11
CA LEU A 463 -6.62 -16.34 -4.12
C LEU A 463 -7.64 -17.36 -3.60
N LEU A 464 -7.99 -17.31 -2.30
CA LEU A 464 -9.03 -18.16 -1.72
C LEU A 464 -10.37 -18.00 -2.45
N SER A 465 -11.13 -19.08 -2.56
CA SER A 465 -12.42 -19.09 -3.26
C SER A 465 -13.45 -18.09 -2.73
N ASN A 466 -13.35 -17.71 -1.45
CA ASN A 466 -14.22 -16.75 -0.77
C ASN A 466 -13.56 -15.37 -0.57
N SER A 467 -12.32 -15.18 -1.00
CA SER A 467 -11.63 -13.90 -0.85
C SER A 467 -12.27 -12.81 -1.70
N MET A 468 -12.46 -11.62 -1.12
CA MET A 468 -12.92 -10.44 -1.85
C MET A 468 -11.91 -9.97 -2.92
N TYR A 469 -10.65 -10.37 -2.80
CA TYR A 469 -9.58 -10.07 -3.75
C TYR A 469 -9.48 -11.08 -4.89
N ASN A 470 -10.21 -12.20 -4.84
CA ASN A 470 -10.25 -13.21 -5.90
C ASN A 470 -11.08 -12.73 -7.10
N CYS A 471 -10.55 -11.76 -7.83
CA CYS A 471 -11.19 -11.23 -9.04
C CYS A 471 -11.08 -12.19 -10.25
N SER A 472 -10.20 -13.20 -10.19
CA SER A 472 -9.99 -14.19 -11.25
C SER A 472 -11.09 -15.24 -11.36
N GLY A 473 -11.90 -15.41 -10.31
CA GLY A 473 -12.93 -16.45 -10.24
C GLY A 473 -12.39 -17.84 -9.90
N ILE A 474 -11.27 -17.92 -9.18
CA ILE A 474 -10.67 -19.18 -8.71
C ILE A 474 -11.65 -19.91 -7.80
N ARG A 475 -11.77 -21.22 -7.99
CA ARG A 475 -12.55 -22.15 -7.16
C ARG A 475 -11.79 -23.45 -7.05
N ASP A 476 -10.91 -23.53 -6.06
CA ASP A 476 -10.02 -24.68 -5.85
C ASP A 476 -10.02 -25.09 -4.37
N ALA A 477 -10.71 -26.21 -4.08
CA ALA A 477 -10.85 -26.71 -2.71
C ALA A 477 -9.51 -27.25 -2.13
N GLU A 478 -8.56 -27.69 -2.97
CA GLU A 478 -7.24 -28.11 -2.53
C GLU A 478 -6.41 -26.90 -2.09
N TYR A 479 -6.41 -25.85 -2.90
CA TYR A 479 -5.80 -24.57 -2.56
C TYR A 479 -6.38 -23.98 -1.27
N ASP A 480 -7.71 -23.87 -1.19
CA ASP A 480 -8.39 -23.36 -0.01
C ASP A 480 -8.02 -24.15 1.25
N SER A 481 -7.91 -25.48 1.13
CA SER A 481 -7.52 -26.35 2.25
C SER A 481 -6.07 -26.14 2.68
N LEU A 482 -5.13 -25.95 1.75
CA LEU A 482 -3.72 -25.69 2.07
C LEU A 482 -3.56 -24.38 2.83
N VAL A 483 -4.18 -23.32 2.33
CA VAL A 483 -4.13 -21.99 2.95
C VAL A 483 -4.81 -21.98 4.32
N ALA A 484 -6.01 -22.58 4.46
CA ALA A 484 -6.71 -22.67 5.75
C ALA A 484 -5.93 -23.49 6.79
N ARG A 485 -5.27 -24.56 6.37
CA ARG A 485 -4.42 -25.35 7.28
C ARG A 485 -3.18 -24.60 7.71
N SER A 486 -2.58 -23.79 6.84
CA SER A 486 -1.42 -22.96 7.21
C SER A 486 -1.79 -21.88 8.22
N ASP A 487 -3.03 -21.40 8.20
CA ASP A 487 -3.52 -20.37 9.12
C ASP A 487 -3.54 -20.87 10.58
N SER A 488 -3.93 -22.12 10.79
CA SER A 488 -4.05 -22.73 12.11
C SER A 488 -2.86 -23.63 12.53
N GLU A 489 -1.85 -23.83 11.67
CA GLU A 489 -0.69 -24.70 11.98
C GLU A 489 0.31 -23.99 12.90
N ALA A 490 0.45 -24.46 14.12
CA ALA A 490 1.34 -23.87 15.12
C ALA A 490 2.83 -24.27 14.96
N ASP A 491 3.11 -25.39 14.26
CA ASP A 491 4.47 -25.84 13.97
C ASP A 491 5.01 -24.99 12.79
N PRO A 492 6.02 -24.11 13.00
CA PRO A 492 6.48 -23.20 11.97
C PRO A 492 7.04 -23.89 10.73
N VAL A 493 7.66 -25.07 10.89
CA VAL A 493 8.19 -25.86 9.76
C VAL A 493 7.05 -26.37 8.87
N LYS A 494 6.05 -27.00 9.48
CA LYS A 494 4.89 -27.52 8.74
C LYS A 494 4.07 -26.41 8.12
N ARG A 495 3.97 -25.27 8.81
CA ARG A 495 3.29 -24.11 8.29
C ARG A 495 3.98 -23.57 7.01
N SER A 496 5.30 -23.40 7.05
CA SER A 496 6.10 -23.00 5.90
C SER A 496 5.92 -23.99 4.74
N GLU A 497 5.94 -25.31 5.01
CA GLU A 497 5.68 -26.34 3.99
C GLU A 497 4.29 -26.20 3.35
N LEU A 498 3.24 -25.90 4.13
CA LEU A 498 1.88 -25.69 3.62
C LEU A 498 1.77 -24.45 2.75
N LEU A 499 2.43 -23.35 3.16
CA LEU A 499 2.46 -22.11 2.38
C LEU A 499 3.20 -22.29 1.04
N HIS A 500 4.34 -22.99 1.04
CA HIS A 500 5.06 -23.34 -0.20
C HIS A 500 4.23 -24.26 -1.11
N GLN A 501 3.52 -25.24 -0.55
CA GLN A 501 2.62 -26.11 -1.33
C GLN A 501 1.47 -25.30 -1.96
N ALA A 502 0.89 -24.34 -1.23
CA ALA A 502 -0.15 -23.48 -1.74
C ALA A 502 0.38 -22.59 -2.89
N GLU A 503 1.56 -21.99 -2.72
CA GLU A 503 2.17 -21.19 -3.78
C GLU A 503 2.50 -22.03 -5.00
N GLN A 504 3.12 -23.19 -4.85
CA GLN A 504 3.42 -24.11 -5.94
C GLN A 504 2.16 -24.53 -6.70
N LEU A 505 1.08 -24.85 -6.00
CA LEU A 505 -0.21 -25.18 -6.61
C LEU A 505 -0.75 -23.99 -7.42
N ALA A 506 -0.77 -22.78 -6.83
CA ALA A 506 -1.35 -21.60 -7.47
C ALA A 506 -0.56 -21.12 -8.68
N VAL A 507 0.77 -21.11 -8.58
CA VAL A 507 1.66 -20.44 -9.56
C VAL A 507 2.37 -21.44 -10.48
N GLY A 508 2.77 -22.61 -9.96
CA GLY A 508 3.53 -23.61 -10.70
C GLY A 508 2.69 -24.73 -11.36
N GLU A 509 1.46 -24.99 -10.85
CA GLU A 509 0.62 -26.07 -11.37
C GLU A 509 -0.66 -25.55 -12.03
N GLN A 510 -1.38 -24.62 -11.38
CA GLN A 510 -2.63 -24.08 -11.89
C GLN A 510 -2.46 -22.77 -12.67
N PHE A 511 -1.32 -22.08 -12.49
CA PHE A 511 -1.01 -20.82 -13.17
C PHE A 511 -2.17 -19.82 -13.06
N TYR A 512 -2.70 -19.59 -11.85
CA TYR A 512 -3.83 -18.69 -11.62
C TYR A 512 -3.50 -17.23 -11.91
N ILE A 513 -2.21 -16.90 -11.87
CA ILE A 513 -1.69 -15.55 -12.15
C ILE A 513 -0.47 -15.63 -13.08
N LEU A 514 -0.08 -14.47 -13.62
CA LEU A 514 1.19 -14.27 -14.30
C LEU A 514 2.06 -13.36 -13.44
N PRO A 515 2.96 -13.90 -12.59
CA PRO A 515 3.92 -13.08 -11.85
C PRO A 515 4.91 -12.44 -12.83
N LEU A 516 5.31 -11.19 -12.54
CA LEU A 516 6.19 -10.42 -13.43
C LEU A 516 7.48 -10.01 -12.72
N TYR A 517 7.38 -9.13 -11.71
CA TYR A 517 8.55 -8.59 -11.03
C TYR A 517 8.26 -8.13 -9.60
N ALA A 518 9.31 -8.16 -8.79
CA ALA A 518 9.42 -7.45 -7.53
C ALA A 518 9.97 -6.03 -7.79
N MET A 519 9.79 -5.13 -6.83
CA MET A 519 10.22 -3.73 -6.94
C MET A 519 11.12 -3.34 -5.78
N LYS A 520 12.03 -2.41 -6.05
CA LYS A 520 12.74 -1.66 -5.02
C LYS A 520 12.07 -0.32 -4.80
N GLY A 521 12.00 0.12 -3.56
CA GLY A 521 11.62 1.49 -3.24
C GLY A 521 12.78 2.42 -3.54
N VAL A 522 12.57 3.38 -4.43
CA VAL A 522 13.56 4.40 -4.76
C VAL A 522 13.28 5.63 -3.91
N ASN A 523 14.24 6.01 -3.07
CA ASN A 523 14.13 7.17 -2.20
C ASN A 523 15.40 8.02 -2.33
N LEU A 524 15.27 9.32 -2.12
CA LEU A 524 16.38 10.22 -1.88
C LEU A 524 16.34 10.64 -0.41
N VAL A 525 17.44 10.47 0.28
CA VAL A 525 17.58 10.80 1.70
C VAL A 525 18.84 11.64 1.89
N ASN A 526 18.70 12.81 2.51
CA ASN A 526 19.84 13.64 2.86
C ASN A 526 20.79 12.81 3.76
N PRO A 527 22.09 12.66 3.39
CA PRO A 527 23.06 11.86 4.13
C PRO A 527 23.28 12.31 5.59
N ASP A 528 22.91 13.55 5.93
CA ASP A 528 23.00 14.06 7.30
C ASP A 528 21.88 13.52 8.21
N ILE A 529 20.86 12.81 7.65
CA ILE A 529 19.79 12.17 8.41
C ILE A 529 20.18 10.73 8.76
N THR A 530 20.02 10.39 10.02
CA THR A 530 20.28 9.07 10.59
C THR A 530 19.05 8.54 11.33
N GLY A 531 19.05 7.28 11.76
CA GLY A 531 17.95 6.71 12.56
C GLY A 531 16.64 6.48 11.82
N ILE A 532 16.62 6.58 10.48
CA ILE A 532 15.49 6.11 9.65
C ILE A 532 15.47 4.58 9.70
N THR A 533 14.29 4.01 9.98
CA THR A 533 14.07 2.57 9.97
C THR A 533 13.15 2.16 8.80
N ARG A 534 12.98 0.86 8.60
CA ARG A 534 12.10 0.33 7.56
C ARG A 534 10.95 -0.43 8.17
N ASN A 535 9.76 -0.22 7.64
CA ASN A 535 8.61 -1.04 7.97
C ASN A 535 8.83 -2.49 7.47
N PRO A 536 8.81 -3.51 8.34
CA PRO A 536 9.12 -4.88 7.93
C PRO A 536 8.06 -5.53 7.05
N ALA A 537 6.83 -4.97 6.99
CA ALA A 537 5.77 -5.48 6.13
C ALA A 537 5.80 -4.85 4.73
N THR A 538 6.06 -3.54 4.64
CA THR A 538 5.94 -2.79 3.38
C THR A 538 7.29 -2.40 2.77
N GLY A 539 8.36 -2.35 3.57
CA GLY A 539 9.65 -1.78 3.20
C GLY A 539 9.67 -0.24 3.19
N GLY A 540 8.56 0.42 3.59
CA GLY A 540 8.46 1.88 3.68
C GLY A 540 9.35 2.47 4.78
N LEU A 541 9.69 3.78 4.65
CA LEU A 541 10.52 4.47 5.62
C LEU A 541 9.71 4.91 6.83
N GLU A 542 10.29 4.74 8.01
CA GLU A 542 9.75 5.19 9.30
C GLU A 542 10.72 6.15 9.97
N TYR A 543 10.20 7.22 10.59
CA TYR A 543 10.97 8.38 11.07
C TYR A 543 10.93 8.58 12.58
N ARG A 544 10.40 7.61 13.33
CA ARG A 544 10.21 7.68 14.79
C ARG A 544 11.45 8.14 15.56
N TYR A 545 12.61 7.62 15.18
CA TYR A 545 13.88 7.89 15.83
C TYR A 545 14.88 8.57 14.90
N ALA A 546 14.40 9.15 13.81
CA ALA A 546 15.24 9.90 12.91
C ALA A 546 15.94 11.05 13.65
N ASP A 547 17.15 11.34 13.23
CA ASP A 547 17.97 12.44 13.74
C ASP A 547 18.66 13.15 12.57
N VAL A 548 18.91 14.43 12.69
CA VAL A 548 19.65 15.22 11.71
C VAL A 548 20.88 15.81 12.36
N SER A 549 22.05 15.52 11.77
CA SER A 549 23.31 16.12 12.18
C SER A 549 23.36 17.57 11.68
N LYS A 550 23.48 18.53 12.61
CA LYS A 550 23.67 19.95 12.27
C LYS A 550 25.14 20.28 12.09
#